data_7459f423cfdfa92df2d58a58e94ef1a0
#
_entry.id   7459f423cfdfa92df2d58a58e94ef1a0
#
_cell.length_a   1.000
_cell.length_b   1.000
_cell.length_c   1.000
_cell.angle_alpha   90.00
_cell.angle_beta   90.00
_cell.angle_gamma   90.00
#
_symmetry.space_group_name_H-M   'P 1'
#
loop_
_entity.id
_entity.type
_entity.pdbx_description
1 polymer ?
#
loop_
_entity_poly.entity_id
_entity_poly.type
_entity_poly.pdbx_seq_one_letter_code
_entity_poly.pdbx_strand_id
1 'polypeptide(L)'
;MAEKRLAVVTGAARGIGRAIVIELLKQNRTVAAIDLNAGQLEELKKIVADAGFDAITECLDITDTQKFTSVLEQLSDKHDGIGILVNNAGITRDNLILRMSDEDFDAVLNVNLRAAFVAVRTAAKSMIRNRFGRIISLSSVSGVIGNAGQANYAASKAALIGLTKTVARELASKNVTANCIAPGFIVTDMTDKLPDMVKEAAKNIIPLKRFGSVNDVAKAVAFFAGDDAGYITGQVLCVDGGMAM
;
A
#
# COMPACT_ATOMS: atom_id res chain seq x y z
N MET A 1 -20.96 5.39 -16.92
CA MET A 1 -20.58 4.33 -15.95
C MET A 1 -19.07 4.42 -15.80
N ALA A 2 -18.56 4.46 -14.57
CA ALA A 2 -17.10 4.44 -14.37
C ALA A 2 -16.54 3.14 -15.00
N GLU A 3 -15.51 3.29 -15.82
CA GLU A 3 -14.84 2.18 -16.48
C GLU A 3 -14.31 1.19 -15.43
N LYS A 4 -14.57 -0.12 -15.60
CA LYS A 4 -14.08 -1.18 -14.70
C LYS A 4 -12.57 -1.31 -14.86
N ARG A 5 -11.81 -0.47 -14.15
CA ARG A 5 -10.35 -0.46 -14.20
C ARG A 5 -9.78 -1.50 -13.24
N LEU A 6 -8.75 -2.23 -13.69
CA LEU A 6 -8.04 -3.16 -12.83
C LEU A 6 -7.25 -2.38 -11.77
N ALA A 7 -7.48 -2.73 -10.50
CA ALA A 7 -6.70 -2.31 -9.35
C ALA A 7 -5.85 -3.48 -8.85
N VAL A 8 -4.56 -3.28 -8.71
CA VAL A 8 -3.65 -4.26 -8.11
C VAL A 8 -3.29 -3.80 -6.70
N VAL A 9 -3.45 -4.67 -5.71
CA VAL A 9 -3.13 -4.39 -4.30
C VAL A 9 -2.14 -5.45 -3.82
N THR A 10 -0.96 -5.02 -3.34
CA THR A 10 0.03 -5.92 -2.72
C THR A 10 -0.13 -5.99 -1.21
N GLY A 11 0.22 -7.15 -0.58
CA GLY A 11 -0.02 -7.36 0.84
C GLY A 11 -1.51 -7.32 1.20
N ALA A 12 -2.33 -7.93 0.33
CA ALA A 12 -3.77 -7.72 0.26
C ALA A 12 -4.59 -8.62 1.18
N ALA A 13 -4.00 -9.70 1.72
CA ALA A 13 -4.77 -10.77 2.35
C ALA A 13 -5.31 -10.42 3.74
N ARG A 14 -4.75 -9.41 4.43
CA ARG A 14 -5.15 -9.02 5.79
C ARG A 14 -4.99 -7.52 6.06
N GLY A 15 -5.46 -7.09 7.23
CA GLY A 15 -5.24 -5.74 7.76
C GLY A 15 -5.65 -4.62 6.80
N ILE A 16 -4.76 -3.66 6.61
CA ILE A 16 -4.97 -2.50 5.73
C ILE A 16 -5.20 -2.95 4.28
N GLY A 17 -4.39 -3.90 3.77
CA GLY A 17 -4.52 -4.40 2.40
C GLY A 17 -5.89 -5.02 2.12
N ARG A 18 -6.40 -5.86 3.03
CA ARG A 18 -7.76 -6.44 2.94
C ARG A 18 -8.84 -5.35 2.91
N ALA A 19 -8.73 -4.36 3.78
CA ALA A 19 -9.68 -3.25 3.83
C ALA A 19 -9.66 -2.42 2.53
N ILE A 20 -8.48 -2.21 1.95
CA ILE A 20 -8.33 -1.54 0.64
C ILE A 20 -9.01 -2.34 -0.47
N VAL A 21 -8.78 -3.66 -0.54
CA VAL A 21 -9.44 -4.54 -1.52
C VAL A 21 -10.96 -4.39 -1.43
N ILE A 22 -11.52 -4.52 -0.24
CA ILE A 22 -12.98 -4.41 -0.03
C ILE A 22 -13.50 -3.02 -0.44
N GLU A 23 -12.78 -1.95 -0.09
CA GLU A 23 -13.23 -0.59 -0.42
C GLU A 23 -13.17 -0.30 -1.93
N LEU A 24 -12.16 -0.81 -2.64
CA LEU A 24 -12.07 -0.69 -4.09
C LEU A 24 -13.15 -1.52 -4.83
N LEU A 25 -13.49 -2.71 -4.32
CA LEU A 25 -14.60 -3.52 -4.84
C LEU A 25 -15.95 -2.79 -4.71
N LYS A 26 -16.20 -2.11 -3.57
CA LYS A 26 -17.39 -1.27 -3.38
C LYS A 26 -17.47 -0.12 -4.37
N GLN A 27 -16.33 0.38 -4.86
CA GLN A 27 -16.26 1.38 -5.93
C GLN A 27 -16.41 0.77 -7.34
N ASN A 28 -16.86 -0.49 -7.45
CA ASN A 28 -17.04 -1.20 -8.72
C ASN A 28 -15.75 -1.37 -9.53
N ARG A 29 -14.58 -1.51 -8.86
CA ARG A 29 -13.29 -1.82 -9.50
C ARG A 29 -13.12 -3.33 -9.62
N THR A 30 -12.44 -3.80 -10.66
CA THR A 30 -11.88 -5.16 -10.70
C THR A 30 -10.61 -5.14 -9.83
N VAL A 31 -10.47 -6.04 -8.85
CA VAL A 31 -9.35 -6.02 -7.92
C VAL A 31 -8.56 -7.31 -8.00
N ALA A 32 -7.24 -7.19 -8.20
CA ALA A 32 -6.28 -8.27 -8.06
C ALA A 32 -5.52 -8.11 -6.71
N ALA A 33 -5.75 -9.03 -5.81
CA ALA A 33 -5.17 -9.11 -4.49
C ALA A 33 -3.92 -10.01 -4.51
N ILE A 34 -2.76 -9.44 -4.26
CA ILE A 34 -1.47 -10.16 -4.26
C ILE A 34 -0.97 -10.29 -2.84
N ASP A 35 -0.63 -11.51 -2.40
CA ASP A 35 -0.04 -11.77 -1.09
C ASP A 35 0.82 -13.03 -1.11
N LEU A 36 1.69 -13.19 -0.12
CA LEU A 36 2.51 -14.39 0.07
C LEU A 36 1.71 -15.53 0.73
N ASN A 37 0.64 -15.23 1.47
CA ASN A 37 -0.11 -16.19 2.27
C ASN A 37 -1.36 -16.69 1.54
N ALA A 38 -1.26 -17.89 0.94
CA ALA A 38 -2.36 -18.52 0.21
C ALA A 38 -3.61 -18.73 1.07
N GLY A 39 -3.46 -19.17 2.34
CA GLY A 39 -4.59 -19.42 3.23
C GLY A 39 -5.37 -18.12 3.55
N GLN A 40 -4.68 -17.02 3.78
CA GLN A 40 -5.32 -15.71 4.01
C GLN A 40 -5.95 -15.13 2.73
N LEU A 41 -5.41 -15.44 1.54
CA LEU A 41 -6.05 -15.09 0.26
C LEU A 41 -7.35 -15.86 0.05
N GLU A 42 -7.41 -17.15 0.41
CA GLU A 42 -8.66 -17.92 0.35
C GLU A 42 -9.69 -17.42 1.37
N GLU A 43 -9.25 -16.99 2.56
CA GLU A 43 -10.12 -16.30 3.52
C GLU A 43 -10.68 -14.99 2.94
N LEU A 44 -9.82 -14.17 2.31
CA LEU A 44 -10.25 -12.94 1.64
C LEU A 44 -11.29 -13.23 0.57
N LYS A 45 -11.10 -14.26 -0.28
CA LYS A 45 -12.09 -14.65 -1.29
C LYS A 45 -13.45 -14.95 -0.68
N LYS A 46 -13.49 -15.69 0.43
CA LYS A 46 -14.74 -15.97 1.12
C LYS A 46 -15.42 -14.70 1.63
N ILE A 47 -14.65 -13.83 2.31
CA ILE A 47 -15.18 -12.57 2.85
C ILE A 47 -15.77 -11.68 1.75
N VAL A 48 -15.10 -11.55 0.60
CA VAL A 48 -15.61 -10.70 -0.48
C VAL A 48 -16.79 -11.35 -1.20
N ALA A 49 -16.81 -12.69 -1.35
CA ALA A 49 -17.93 -13.43 -1.93
C ALA A 49 -19.19 -13.32 -1.06
N ASP A 50 -19.06 -13.44 0.27
CA ASP A 50 -20.16 -13.26 1.23
C ASP A 50 -20.74 -11.83 1.17
N ALA A 51 -19.93 -10.86 0.77
CA ALA A 51 -20.35 -9.47 0.54
C ALA A 51 -20.89 -9.21 -0.89
N GLY A 52 -20.98 -10.24 -1.74
CA GLY A 52 -21.49 -10.14 -3.12
C GLY A 52 -20.47 -9.62 -4.14
N PHE A 53 -19.17 -9.67 -3.83
CA PHE A 53 -18.09 -9.27 -4.71
C PHE A 53 -17.24 -10.47 -5.14
N ASP A 54 -16.37 -10.23 -6.14
CA ASP A 54 -15.33 -11.17 -6.56
C ASP A 54 -13.99 -10.46 -6.67
N ALA A 55 -12.90 -11.13 -6.29
CA ALA A 55 -11.54 -10.65 -6.37
C ALA A 55 -10.61 -11.69 -7.00
N ILE A 56 -9.75 -11.24 -7.88
CA ILE A 56 -8.65 -12.04 -8.40
C ILE A 56 -7.62 -12.18 -7.28
N THR A 57 -7.10 -13.37 -7.04
CA THR A 57 -6.05 -13.58 -6.03
C THR A 57 -4.82 -14.23 -6.64
N GLU A 58 -3.65 -13.69 -6.32
CA GLU A 58 -2.35 -14.19 -6.78
C GLU A 58 -1.44 -14.42 -5.58
N CYS A 59 -1.05 -15.68 -5.37
CA CYS A 59 -0.13 -16.05 -4.29
C CYS A 59 1.30 -16.07 -4.78
N LEU A 60 2.11 -15.08 -4.39
CA LEU A 60 3.52 -15.02 -4.77
C LEU A 60 4.34 -14.17 -3.80
N ASP A 61 5.65 -14.43 -3.80
CA ASP A 61 6.64 -13.57 -3.17
C ASP A 61 6.99 -12.41 -4.12
N ILE A 62 6.67 -11.18 -3.72
CA ILE A 62 6.94 -9.98 -4.53
C ILE A 62 8.43 -9.63 -4.60
N THR A 63 9.29 -10.27 -3.80
CA THR A 63 10.75 -10.12 -3.86
C THR A 63 11.37 -10.93 -5.01
N ASP A 64 10.67 -11.96 -5.51
CA ASP A 64 10.96 -12.58 -6.79
C ASP A 64 10.51 -11.63 -7.91
N THR A 65 11.38 -10.72 -8.27
CA THR A 65 11.07 -9.63 -9.19
C THR A 65 10.74 -10.10 -10.61
N GLN A 66 11.24 -11.26 -11.03
CA GLN A 66 10.93 -11.83 -12.34
C GLN A 66 9.51 -12.38 -12.38
N LYS A 67 9.16 -13.22 -11.39
CA LYS A 67 7.81 -13.77 -11.26
C LYS A 67 6.78 -12.67 -11.02
N PHE A 68 7.10 -11.69 -10.16
CA PHE A 68 6.23 -10.56 -9.89
C PHE A 68 5.95 -9.73 -11.15
N THR A 69 6.99 -9.42 -11.93
CA THR A 69 6.82 -8.72 -13.23
C THR A 69 5.93 -9.52 -14.17
N SER A 70 6.17 -10.82 -14.33
CA SER A 70 5.38 -11.69 -15.20
C SER A 70 3.90 -11.71 -14.81
N VAL A 71 3.58 -11.83 -13.51
CA VAL A 71 2.19 -11.82 -13.01
C VAL A 71 1.52 -10.47 -13.29
N LEU A 72 2.22 -9.35 -13.06
CA LEU A 72 1.67 -8.02 -13.35
C LEU A 72 1.42 -7.81 -14.84
N GLU A 73 2.31 -8.30 -15.71
CA GLU A 73 2.13 -8.23 -17.17
C GLU A 73 0.93 -9.09 -17.62
N GLN A 74 0.79 -10.33 -17.12
CA GLN A 74 -0.37 -11.19 -17.41
C GLN A 74 -1.70 -10.54 -16.94
N LEU A 75 -1.73 -9.95 -15.75
CA LEU A 75 -2.91 -9.23 -15.25
C LEU A 75 -3.22 -8.01 -16.13
N SER A 76 -2.20 -7.27 -16.54
CA SER A 76 -2.33 -6.12 -17.44
C SER A 76 -2.92 -6.52 -18.79
N ASP A 77 -2.41 -7.59 -19.41
CA ASP A 77 -2.85 -8.04 -20.71
C ASP A 77 -4.28 -8.58 -20.69
N LYS A 78 -4.65 -9.29 -19.62
CA LYS A 78 -5.99 -9.87 -19.45
C LYS A 78 -7.08 -8.83 -19.19
N HIS A 79 -6.74 -7.66 -18.64
CA HIS A 79 -7.70 -6.65 -18.16
C HIS A 79 -7.52 -5.26 -18.81
N ASP A 80 -6.96 -5.21 -20.01
CA ASP A 80 -6.73 -3.96 -20.77
C ASP A 80 -5.87 -2.92 -20.02
N GLY A 81 -4.99 -3.40 -19.17
CA GLY A 81 -4.03 -2.60 -18.42
C GLY A 81 -4.35 -2.48 -16.92
N ILE A 82 -3.31 -2.20 -16.15
CA ILE A 82 -3.42 -1.84 -14.74
C ILE A 82 -3.75 -0.35 -14.67
N GLY A 83 -4.94 0.00 -14.16
CA GLY A 83 -5.34 1.40 -13.98
C GLY A 83 -5.04 1.94 -12.59
N ILE A 84 -5.03 1.08 -11.57
CA ILE A 84 -4.77 1.45 -10.17
C ILE A 84 -3.73 0.49 -9.60
N LEU A 85 -2.68 1.05 -8.97
CA LEU A 85 -1.66 0.28 -8.27
C LEU A 85 -1.56 0.75 -6.83
N VAL A 86 -1.75 -0.18 -5.87
CA VAL A 86 -1.57 0.08 -4.45
C VAL A 86 -0.41 -0.75 -3.91
N ASN A 87 0.73 -0.09 -3.68
CA ASN A 87 1.89 -0.67 -3.03
C ASN A 87 1.68 -0.64 -1.51
N ASN A 88 1.06 -1.68 -0.97
CA ASN A 88 0.77 -1.80 0.46
C ASN A 88 1.65 -2.83 1.17
N ALA A 89 2.15 -3.85 0.48
CA ALA A 89 3.01 -4.86 1.08
C ALA A 89 4.19 -4.23 1.83
N GLY A 90 4.47 -4.77 2.99
CA GLY A 90 5.60 -4.30 3.81
C GLY A 90 5.81 -5.16 5.04
N ILE A 91 7.06 -5.19 5.48
CA ILE A 91 7.51 -5.86 6.70
C ILE A 91 8.29 -4.90 7.59
N THR A 92 8.39 -5.23 8.86
CA THR A 92 9.31 -4.62 9.83
C THR A 92 10.32 -5.66 10.32
N ARG A 93 11.52 -5.19 10.64
CA ARG A 93 12.58 -5.93 11.33
C ARG A 93 13.22 -4.96 12.30
N ASP A 94 12.52 -4.70 13.41
CA ASP A 94 12.86 -3.61 14.34
C ASP A 94 14.04 -4.01 15.21
N ASN A 95 15.06 -3.15 15.28
CA ASN A 95 16.18 -3.27 16.17
C ASN A 95 16.86 -1.90 16.32
N LEU A 96 17.57 -1.68 17.45
CA LEU A 96 18.38 -0.48 17.61
C LEU A 96 19.51 -0.45 16.57
N ILE A 97 19.90 0.74 16.12
CA ILE A 97 20.87 0.94 15.02
C ILE A 97 22.18 0.16 15.21
N LEU A 98 22.69 0.07 16.44
CA LEU A 98 23.92 -0.66 16.74
C LEU A 98 23.76 -2.20 16.74
N ARG A 99 22.53 -2.70 16.65
CA ARG A 99 22.22 -4.14 16.68
C ARG A 99 21.47 -4.61 15.43
N MET A 100 21.13 -3.69 14.54
CA MET A 100 20.46 -4.02 13.29
C MET A 100 21.46 -4.70 12.35
N SER A 101 21.12 -5.88 11.84
CA SER A 101 21.95 -6.58 10.87
C SER A 101 21.73 -6.06 9.45
N ASP A 102 22.71 -6.25 8.58
CA ASP A 102 22.61 -5.91 7.16
C ASP A 102 21.49 -6.74 6.50
N GLU A 103 21.33 -8.00 6.90
CA GLU A 103 20.28 -8.89 6.37
C GLU A 103 18.87 -8.37 6.71
N ASP A 104 18.64 -7.89 7.94
CA ASP A 104 17.36 -7.30 8.33
C ASP A 104 17.10 -5.98 7.61
N PHE A 105 18.15 -5.18 7.41
CA PHE A 105 18.06 -3.94 6.64
C PHE A 105 17.66 -4.23 5.19
N ASP A 106 18.40 -5.12 4.51
CA ASP A 106 18.17 -5.48 3.11
C ASP A 106 16.81 -6.16 2.89
N ALA A 107 16.40 -7.05 3.79
CA ALA A 107 15.10 -7.70 3.72
C ALA A 107 13.95 -6.68 3.72
N VAL A 108 14.02 -5.67 4.60
CA VAL A 108 13.00 -4.61 4.66
C VAL A 108 13.02 -3.76 3.39
N LEU A 109 14.18 -3.36 2.89
CA LEU A 109 14.27 -2.58 1.66
C LEU A 109 13.78 -3.37 0.44
N ASN A 110 14.10 -4.65 0.34
CA ASN A 110 13.68 -5.50 -0.77
C ASN A 110 12.15 -5.61 -0.84
N VAL A 111 11.47 -5.86 0.29
CA VAL A 111 10.00 -5.97 0.31
C VAL A 111 9.34 -4.60 0.16
N ASN A 112 9.74 -3.62 0.98
CA ASN A 112 8.99 -2.37 1.11
C ASN A 112 9.25 -1.39 -0.05
N LEU A 113 10.47 -1.40 -0.62
CA LEU A 113 10.87 -0.40 -1.61
C LEU A 113 11.13 -1.02 -2.99
N ARG A 114 11.98 -2.05 -3.08
CA ARG A 114 12.36 -2.63 -4.37
C ARG A 114 11.17 -3.25 -5.09
N ALA A 115 10.32 -3.99 -4.37
CA ALA A 115 9.11 -4.56 -4.95
C ALA A 115 8.15 -3.48 -5.44
N ALA A 116 7.96 -2.38 -4.69
CA ALA A 116 7.14 -1.25 -5.12
C ALA A 116 7.70 -0.58 -6.37
N PHE A 117 9.03 -0.40 -6.47
CA PHE A 117 9.67 0.11 -7.69
C PHE A 117 9.39 -0.79 -8.90
N VAL A 118 9.51 -2.12 -8.75
CA VAL A 118 9.22 -3.08 -9.83
C VAL A 118 7.74 -2.99 -10.26
N ALA A 119 6.81 -2.92 -9.29
CA ALA A 119 5.40 -2.80 -9.57
C ALA A 119 5.08 -1.49 -10.33
N VAL A 120 5.61 -0.36 -9.88
CA VAL A 120 5.43 0.95 -10.54
C VAL A 120 5.95 0.91 -11.97
N ARG A 121 7.19 0.44 -12.18
CA ARG A 121 7.80 0.35 -13.50
C ARG A 121 7.00 -0.53 -14.47
N THR A 122 6.42 -1.62 -13.97
CA THR A 122 5.62 -2.54 -14.80
C THR A 122 4.25 -1.94 -15.11
N ALA A 123 3.52 -1.44 -14.10
CA ALA A 123 2.20 -0.86 -14.28
C ALA A 123 2.21 0.43 -15.12
N ALA A 124 3.26 1.23 -15.02
CA ALA A 124 3.40 2.48 -15.78
C ALA A 124 3.31 2.27 -17.29
N LYS A 125 3.73 1.10 -17.83
CA LYS A 125 3.64 0.79 -19.28
C LYS A 125 2.19 0.90 -19.78
N SER A 126 1.25 0.23 -19.10
CA SER A 126 -0.17 0.28 -19.46
C SER A 126 -0.81 1.63 -19.11
N MET A 127 -0.45 2.24 -17.99
CA MET A 127 -0.97 3.53 -17.57
C MET A 127 -0.62 4.65 -18.58
N ILE A 128 0.61 4.65 -19.11
CA ILE A 128 1.05 5.60 -20.16
C ILE A 128 0.26 5.37 -21.44
N ARG A 129 0.11 4.10 -21.89
CA ARG A 129 -0.63 3.74 -23.10
C ARG A 129 -2.10 4.17 -23.01
N ASN A 130 -2.74 3.91 -21.87
CA ASN A 130 -4.15 4.18 -21.63
C ASN A 130 -4.43 5.62 -21.19
N ARG A 131 -3.36 6.43 -20.99
CA ARG A 131 -3.44 7.82 -20.51
C ARG A 131 -4.28 7.95 -19.23
N PHE A 132 -4.15 6.97 -18.37
CA PHE A 132 -4.78 6.92 -17.05
C PHE A 132 -3.96 6.04 -16.10
N GLY A 133 -3.74 6.53 -14.87
CA GLY A 133 -3.14 5.75 -13.80
C GLY A 133 -3.31 6.41 -12.44
N ARG A 134 -3.44 5.57 -11.41
CA ARG A 134 -3.45 5.95 -10.01
C ARG A 134 -2.48 5.06 -9.26
N ILE A 135 -1.38 5.64 -8.79
CA ILE A 135 -0.35 4.93 -8.03
C ILE A 135 -0.41 5.42 -6.60
N ILE A 136 -0.69 4.53 -5.67
CA ILE A 136 -0.77 4.83 -4.24
C ILE A 136 0.22 3.96 -3.49
N SER A 137 1.17 4.56 -2.78
CA SER A 137 2.17 3.83 -1.99
C SER A 137 1.92 4.05 -0.50
N LEU A 138 1.81 2.94 0.26
CA LEU A 138 1.69 2.99 1.71
C LEU A 138 3.07 3.25 2.34
N SER A 139 3.31 4.52 2.67
CA SER A 139 4.42 4.95 3.51
C SER A 139 4.10 4.67 4.99
N SER A 140 4.51 5.51 5.90
CA SER A 140 4.23 5.49 7.35
C SER A 140 4.59 6.83 7.95
N VAL A 141 4.01 7.18 9.08
CA VAL A 141 4.52 8.29 9.91
C VAL A 141 5.98 8.07 10.28
N SER A 142 6.44 6.81 10.49
CA SER A 142 7.85 6.52 10.72
C SER A 142 8.74 6.94 9.55
N GLY A 143 8.23 6.94 8.32
CA GLY A 143 8.94 7.44 7.14
C GLY A 143 8.93 8.98 7.04
N VAL A 144 8.05 9.67 7.79
CA VAL A 144 7.95 11.13 7.82
C VAL A 144 8.80 11.72 8.95
N ILE A 145 8.67 11.19 10.17
CA ILE A 145 9.29 11.77 11.38
C ILE A 145 10.40 10.89 11.98
N GLY A 146 10.61 9.67 11.45
CA GLY A 146 11.50 8.69 12.08
C GLY A 146 10.86 7.97 13.26
N ASN A 147 11.43 6.82 13.64
CA ASN A 147 11.06 6.10 14.85
C ASN A 147 12.25 5.29 15.37
N ALA A 148 12.55 5.39 16.66
CA ALA A 148 13.65 4.64 17.28
C ALA A 148 13.46 3.13 17.08
N GLY A 149 14.52 2.40 16.71
CA GLY A 149 14.48 0.98 16.44
C GLY A 149 14.00 0.60 15.03
N GLN A 150 13.61 1.57 14.20
CA GLN A 150 13.07 1.34 12.86
C GLN A 150 13.92 1.95 11.73
N ALA A 151 15.23 1.95 11.86
CA ALA A 151 16.09 2.59 10.85
C ALA A 151 15.85 2.06 9.43
N ASN A 152 15.75 0.74 9.24
CA ASN A 152 15.43 0.09 7.98
C ASN A 152 14.00 0.43 7.48
N TYR A 153 13.02 0.29 8.36
CA TYR A 153 11.61 0.54 8.03
C TYR A 153 11.38 2.02 7.69
N ALA A 154 11.83 2.93 8.55
CA ALA A 154 11.71 4.37 8.32
C ALA A 154 12.41 4.79 7.02
N ALA A 155 13.63 4.31 6.77
CA ALA A 155 14.35 4.56 5.52
C ALA A 155 13.55 4.05 4.30
N SER A 156 13.03 2.82 4.33
CA SER A 156 12.23 2.27 3.24
C SER A 156 10.96 3.08 2.96
N LYS A 157 10.28 3.53 4.03
CA LYS A 157 9.03 4.31 3.92
C LYS A 157 9.27 5.77 3.49
N ALA A 158 10.39 6.37 3.90
CA ALA A 158 10.85 7.66 3.38
C ALA A 158 11.25 7.57 1.90
N ALA A 159 11.95 6.51 1.51
CA ALA A 159 12.33 6.27 0.11
C ALA A 159 11.11 6.11 -0.81
N LEU A 160 10.01 5.49 -0.35
CA LEU A 160 8.75 5.44 -1.10
C LEU A 160 8.18 6.84 -1.38
N ILE A 161 8.32 7.77 -0.46
CA ILE A 161 7.91 9.17 -0.66
C ILE A 161 8.71 9.80 -1.81
N GLY A 162 10.04 9.63 -1.79
CA GLY A 162 10.93 10.13 -2.85
C GLY A 162 10.60 9.51 -4.21
N LEU A 163 10.47 8.19 -4.27
CA LEU A 163 10.07 7.44 -5.47
C LEU A 163 8.72 7.96 -6.02
N THR A 164 7.72 8.08 -5.16
CA THR A 164 6.38 8.55 -5.56
C THR A 164 6.41 9.95 -6.14
N LYS A 165 7.14 10.89 -5.53
CA LYS A 165 7.29 12.27 -6.05
C LYS A 165 7.99 12.31 -7.41
N THR A 166 8.99 11.46 -7.63
CA THR A 166 9.68 11.34 -8.92
C THR A 166 8.72 10.79 -9.99
N VAL A 167 8.04 9.69 -9.71
CA VAL A 167 7.05 9.08 -10.61
C VAL A 167 5.92 10.05 -10.95
N ALA A 168 5.44 10.83 -9.98
CA ALA A 168 4.44 11.87 -10.18
C ALA A 168 4.90 12.89 -11.24
N ARG A 169 6.15 13.34 -11.18
CA ARG A 169 6.72 14.30 -12.15
C ARG A 169 6.87 13.69 -13.55
N GLU A 170 7.35 12.45 -13.62
CA GLU A 170 7.61 11.76 -14.89
C GLU A 170 6.32 11.43 -15.65
N LEU A 171 5.25 11.04 -14.92
CA LEU A 171 4.04 10.51 -15.53
C LEU A 171 2.85 11.48 -15.59
N ALA A 172 2.96 12.68 -15.01
CA ALA A 172 1.86 13.66 -14.96
C ALA A 172 1.30 14.00 -16.35
N SER A 173 2.16 14.19 -17.37
CA SER A 173 1.74 14.49 -18.76
C SER A 173 0.94 13.36 -19.42
N LYS A 174 0.91 12.18 -18.81
CA LYS A 174 0.14 11.00 -19.25
C LYS A 174 -1.14 10.77 -18.46
N ASN A 175 -1.57 11.77 -17.67
CA ASN A 175 -2.76 11.68 -16.80
C ASN A 175 -2.63 10.56 -15.74
N VAL A 176 -1.40 10.33 -15.25
CA VAL A 176 -1.10 9.40 -14.16
C VAL A 176 -0.74 10.20 -12.92
N THR A 177 -1.42 9.92 -11.82
CA THR A 177 -1.10 10.49 -10.51
C THR A 177 -0.37 9.47 -9.65
N ALA A 178 0.54 9.93 -8.81
CA ALA A 178 1.24 9.09 -7.84
C ALA A 178 1.27 9.82 -6.48
N ASN A 179 0.74 9.17 -5.44
CA ASN A 179 0.64 9.74 -4.10
C ASN A 179 1.02 8.70 -3.04
N CYS A 180 1.38 9.19 -1.85
CA CYS A 180 1.61 8.37 -0.66
C CYS A 180 0.49 8.56 0.36
N ILE A 181 0.14 7.48 1.05
CA ILE A 181 -0.56 7.51 2.32
C ILE A 181 0.47 7.17 3.41
N ALA A 182 0.51 7.94 4.48
CA ALA A 182 1.35 7.69 5.64
C ALA A 182 0.48 7.39 6.88
N PRO A 183 0.14 6.10 7.13
CA PRO A 183 -0.62 5.73 8.32
C PRO A 183 0.18 5.98 9.60
N GLY A 184 -0.52 6.39 10.67
CA GLY A 184 -0.03 6.38 12.04
C GLY A 184 -0.28 5.03 12.72
N PHE A 185 -0.65 5.06 14.00
CA PHE A 185 -1.07 3.86 14.73
C PHE A 185 -2.46 3.42 14.28
N ILE A 186 -2.51 2.28 13.58
CA ILE A 186 -3.74 1.67 13.06
C ILE A 186 -4.01 0.36 13.81
N VAL A 187 -5.25 0.15 14.25
CA VAL A 187 -5.68 -1.11 14.85
C VAL A 187 -5.59 -2.23 13.82
N THR A 188 -4.74 -3.21 14.11
CA THR A 188 -4.54 -4.43 13.33
C THR A 188 -4.26 -5.57 14.31
N ASP A 189 -4.26 -6.81 13.85
CA ASP A 189 -3.90 -7.98 14.66
C ASP A 189 -2.55 -7.82 15.39
N MET A 190 -1.67 -6.97 14.86
CA MET A 190 -0.36 -6.67 15.44
C MET A 190 -0.47 -5.70 16.61
N THR A 191 -1.25 -4.63 16.48
CA THR A 191 -1.42 -3.60 17.51
C THR A 191 -2.37 -4.04 18.62
N ASP A 192 -3.32 -4.94 18.33
CA ASP A 192 -4.23 -5.50 19.34
C ASP A 192 -3.52 -6.32 20.42
N LYS A 193 -2.36 -6.87 20.08
CA LYS A 193 -1.53 -7.67 21.02
C LYS A 193 -0.64 -6.83 21.91
N LEU A 194 -0.60 -5.50 21.74
CA LEU A 194 0.20 -4.62 22.59
C LEU A 194 -0.40 -4.55 24.00
N PRO A 195 0.45 -4.50 25.05
CA PRO A 195 -0.01 -4.26 26.42
C PRO A 195 -0.78 -2.93 26.55
N ASP A 196 -1.79 -2.88 27.42
CA ASP A 196 -2.65 -1.69 27.58
C ASP A 196 -1.85 -0.42 27.93
N MET A 197 -0.81 -0.55 28.76
CA MET A 197 0.08 0.56 29.09
C MET A 197 0.77 1.15 27.84
N VAL A 198 1.18 0.30 26.88
CA VAL A 198 1.81 0.74 25.63
C VAL A 198 0.77 1.39 24.72
N LYS A 199 -0.46 0.82 24.68
CA LYS A 199 -1.58 1.42 23.92
C LYS A 199 -1.94 2.81 24.45
N GLU A 200 -2.04 2.97 25.77
CA GLU A 200 -2.33 4.28 26.37
C GLU A 200 -1.21 5.30 26.14
N ALA A 201 0.06 4.88 26.29
CA ALA A 201 1.19 5.75 25.97
C ALA A 201 1.16 6.23 24.49
N ALA A 202 0.87 5.31 23.57
CA ALA A 202 0.75 5.63 22.14
C ALA A 202 -0.44 6.56 21.86
N LYS A 203 -1.61 6.38 22.52
CA LYS A 203 -2.75 7.30 22.39
C LYS A 203 -2.41 8.71 22.90
N ASN A 204 -1.55 8.83 23.92
CA ASN A 204 -1.20 10.13 24.45
C ASN A 204 -0.45 11.04 23.47
N ILE A 205 0.32 10.47 22.56
CA ILE A 205 1.03 11.22 21.50
C ILE A 205 0.15 11.51 20.28
N ILE A 206 -1.03 10.89 20.16
CA ILE A 206 -1.97 11.14 19.07
C ILE A 206 -2.95 12.26 19.50
N PRO A 207 -3.00 13.39 18.78
CA PRO A 207 -3.94 14.48 19.10
C PRO A 207 -5.42 14.03 19.20
N LEU A 208 -5.88 13.16 18.28
CA LEU A 208 -7.24 12.60 18.32
C LEU A 208 -7.48 11.56 19.41
N LYS A 209 -6.45 11.22 20.24
CA LYS A 209 -6.54 10.32 21.40
C LYS A 209 -7.13 8.93 21.12
N ARG A 210 -7.05 8.48 19.90
CA ARG A 210 -7.45 7.13 19.46
C ARG A 210 -6.53 6.60 18.37
N PHE A 211 -6.45 5.31 18.25
CA PHE A 211 -5.88 4.68 17.05
C PHE A 211 -6.83 4.83 15.86
N GLY A 212 -6.27 4.89 14.67
CA GLY A 212 -7.02 4.76 13.43
C GLY A 212 -7.45 3.31 13.20
N SER A 213 -8.46 3.12 12.39
CA SER A 213 -8.88 1.81 11.87
C SER A 213 -8.29 1.54 10.49
N VAL A 214 -8.26 0.28 10.07
CA VAL A 214 -7.88 -0.09 8.70
C VAL A 214 -8.77 0.60 7.66
N ASN A 215 -10.03 0.87 8.00
CA ASN A 215 -10.98 1.58 7.15
C ASN A 215 -10.64 3.07 6.98
N ASP A 216 -10.06 3.72 7.99
CA ASP A 216 -9.62 5.12 7.85
C ASP A 216 -8.56 5.23 6.74
N VAL A 217 -7.63 4.27 6.68
CA VAL A 217 -6.61 4.20 5.63
C VAL A 217 -7.20 3.78 4.28
N ALA A 218 -8.06 2.76 4.26
CA ALA A 218 -8.66 2.24 3.03
C ALA A 218 -9.49 3.30 2.29
N LYS A 219 -10.24 4.14 3.01
CA LYS A 219 -10.99 5.26 2.42
C LYS A 219 -10.09 6.33 1.82
N ALA A 220 -8.97 6.65 2.46
CA ALA A 220 -7.98 7.58 1.91
C ALA A 220 -7.34 7.04 0.63
N VAL A 221 -7.02 5.73 0.58
CA VAL A 221 -6.54 5.06 -0.64
C VAL A 221 -7.60 5.10 -1.73
N ALA A 222 -8.85 4.77 -1.41
CA ALA A 222 -9.96 4.75 -2.35
C ALA A 222 -10.25 6.16 -2.92
N PHE A 223 -10.09 7.22 -2.14
CA PHE A 223 -10.15 8.60 -2.62
C PHE A 223 -9.06 8.88 -3.66
N PHE A 224 -7.79 8.55 -3.37
CA PHE A 224 -6.71 8.75 -4.34
C PHE A 224 -6.83 7.85 -5.58
N ALA A 225 -7.48 6.69 -5.47
CA ALA A 225 -7.76 5.80 -6.59
C ALA A 225 -8.91 6.29 -7.49
N GLY A 226 -9.71 7.25 -7.01
CA GLY A 226 -10.85 7.80 -7.70
C GLY A 226 -10.51 8.85 -8.77
N ASP A 227 -11.52 9.21 -9.55
CA ASP A 227 -11.40 10.26 -10.56
C ASP A 227 -11.34 11.66 -9.93
N ASP A 228 -11.97 11.87 -8.77
CA ASP A 228 -11.99 13.13 -8.02
C ASP A 228 -10.59 13.57 -7.53
N ALA A 229 -9.65 12.63 -7.40
CA ALA A 229 -8.26 12.90 -7.06
C ALA A 229 -7.36 13.19 -8.30
N GLY A 230 -7.95 13.38 -9.48
CA GLY A 230 -7.21 13.53 -10.74
C GLY A 230 -6.25 14.72 -10.82
N TYR A 231 -6.42 15.74 -9.96
CA TYR A 231 -5.53 16.90 -9.87
C TYR A 231 -4.58 16.86 -8.66
N ILE A 232 -4.53 15.73 -7.94
CA ILE A 232 -3.68 15.54 -6.77
C ILE A 232 -2.56 14.56 -7.13
N THR A 233 -1.32 15.01 -7.15
CA THR A 233 -0.15 14.17 -7.45
C THR A 233 1.08 14.61 -6.67
N GLY A 234 1.98 13.68 -6.33
CA GLY A 234 3.20 13.92 -5.56
C GLY A 234 2.97 14.20 -4.08
N GLN A 235 1.76 13.98 -3.56
CA GLN A 235 1.40 14.32 -2.18
C GLN A 235 1.66 13.15 -1.22
N VAL A 236 1.85 13.52 0.05
CA VAL A 236 1.88 12.58 1.19
C VAL A 236 0.74 12.97 2.12
N LEU A 237 -0.25 12.09 2.22
CA LEU A 237 -1.38 12.28 3.14
C LEU A 237 -1.16 11.44 4.39
N CYS A 238 -0.93 12.10 5.52
CA CYS A 238 -0.89 11.43 6.81
C CYS A 238 -2.31 11.04 7.25
N VAL A 239 -2.50 9.77 7.62
CA VAL A 239 -3.75 9.23 8.22
C VAL A 239 -3.37 8.73 9.61
N ASP A 240 -3.15 9.64 10.53
CA ASP A 240 -2.43 9.41 11.79
C ASP A 240 -3.04 10.06 13.03
N GLY A 241 -4.18 10.71 12.87
CA GLY A 241 -4.85 11.45 13.96
C GLY A 241 -4.09 12.70 14.44
N GLY A 242 -3.22 13.25 13.56
CA GLY A 242 -2.43 14.45 13.83
C GLY A 242 -1.06 14.18 14.45
N MET A 243 -0.60 12.92 14.47
CA MET A 243 0.66 12.53 15.13
C MET A 243 1.91 13.17 14.49
N ALA A 244 1.90 13.38 13.17
CA ALA A 244 3.02 13.94 12.41
C ALA A 244 2.78 15.40 11.95
N MET A 245 2.07 16.17 12.78
CA MET A 245 1.91 17.61 12.56
C MET A 245 3.15 18.38 13.01
#